data_3410454ecdbd027f8c7a8d23bac4900d
#
_entry.id   3410454ecdbd027f8c7a8d23bac4900d
#
_cell.length_a   1.000
_cell.length_b   1.000
_cell.length_c   1.000
_cell.angle_alpha   90.00
_cell.angle_beta   90.00
_cell.angle_gamma   90.00
#
_symmetry.space_group_name_H-M   'P 1'
#
loop_
_entity.id
_entity.type
_entity.pdbx_description
1 polymer ?
#
loop_
_entity_poly.entity_id
_entity_poly.type
_entity_poly.pdbx_seq_one_letter_code
_entity_poly.pdbx_strand_id
1 'polypeptide(L)'
;PVLNPGDTIWWHCDLIHAVEDEHKGNRESSVTYIGSAPLCKKNTDFLQLQKEAFLNGKSSPDFASMNREEKYINRATLKDLSILGKKQMGFIPWN
;
A
#
# COMPACT_ATOMS: atom_id res chain seq x y z
N PRO A 1 13.01 -17.66 2.12
CA PRO A 1 14.16 -17.11 1.37
C PRO A 1 14.92 -16.13 2.26
N VAL A 2 16.22 -16.01 2.03
CA VAL A 2 17.03 -14.96 2.67
C VAL A 2 16.91 -13.70 1.81
N LEU A 3 16.54 -12.59 2.42
CA LEU A 3 16.33 -11.31 1.76
C LEU A 3 17.27 -10.25 2.32
N ASN A 4 17.71 -9.36 1.46
CA ASN A 4 18.48 -8.19 1.83
C ASN A 4 17.62 -6.92 1.75
N PRO A 5 17.99 -5.84 2.43
CA PRO A 5 17.32 -4.56 2.25
C PRO A 5 17.33 -4.13 0.76
N GLY A 6 16.14 -3.82 0.24
CA GLY A 6 15.94 -3.47 -1.16
C GLY A 6 15.48 -4.62 -2.06
N ASP A 7 15.51 -5.85 -1.58
CA ASP A 7 14.96 -6.99 -2.31
C ASP A 7 13.43 -6.93 -2.37
N THR A 8 12.86 -7.50 -3.43
CA THR A 8 11.40 -7.64 -3.59
C THR A 8 11.03 -9.10 -3.76
N ILE A 9 9.94 -9.50 -3.14
CA ILE A 9 9.31 -10.81 -3.38
C ILE A 9 7.97 -10.59 -4.08
N TRP A 10 7.70 -11.40 -5.08
CA TRP A 10 6.43 -11.45 -5.79
C TRP A 10 5.77 -12.80 -5.53
N TRP A 11 4.49 -12.79 -5.15
CA TRP A 11 3.70 -14.02 -5.00
C TRP A 11 2.25 -13.79 -5.39
N HIS A 12 1.58 -14.87 -5.76
CA HIS A 12 0.14 -14.86 -5.99
C HIS A 12 -0.60 -14.81 -4.64
N CYS A 13 -1.70 -14.10 -4.57
CA CYS A 13 -2.47 -13.95 -3.33
C CYS A 13 -2.97 -15.28 -2.74
N ASP A 14 -3.18 -16.29 -3.58
CA ASP A 14 -3.61 -17.64 -3.14
C ASP A 14 -2.44 -18.53 -2.67
N LEU A 15 -1.20 -18.06 -2.74
CA LEU A 15 -0.09 -18.80 -2.19
C LEU A 15 -0.19 -18.85 -0.68
N ILE A 16 -0.20 -20.05 -0.11
CA ILE A 16 -0.15 -20.22 1.35
C ILE A 16 1.20 -19.69 1.84
N HIS A 17 1.13 -18.71 2.69
CA HIS A 17 2.32 -18.05 3.24
C HIS A 17 2.07 -17.64 4.69
N ALA A 18 3.13 -17.57 5.46
CA ALA A 18 3.10 -17.11 6.84
C ALA A 18 4.41 -16.40 7.17
N VAL A 19 4.37 -15.60 8.22
CA VAL A 19 5.56 -15.07 8.88
C VAL A 19 6.05 -16.11 9.86
N GLU A 20 7.37 -16.23 10.02
CA GLU A 20 7.95 -17.10 11.05
C GLU A 20 7.47 -16.66 12.45
N ASP A 21 7.20 -17.64 13.31
CA ASP A 21 6.71 -17.40 14.67
C ASP A 21 7.74 -16.68 15.55
N GLU A 22 9.03 -16.85 15.23
CA GLU A 22 10.13 -16.28 16.00
C GLU A 22 11.06 -15.45 15.12
N HIS A 23 11.28 -14.21 15.50
CA HIS A 23 12.26 -13.33 14.85
C HIS A 23 13.66 -13.59 15.43
N LYS A 24 14.53 -14.25 14.65
CA LYS A 24 15.89 -14.62 15.05
C LYS A 24 16.97 -13.59 14.67
N GLY A 25 16.55 -12.52 14.01
CA GLY A 25 17.46 -11.43 13.61
C GLY A 25 17.75 -10.48 14.76
N ASN A 26 18.84 -9.75 14.64
CA ASN A 26 19.26 -8.72 15.60
C ASN A 26 18.90 -7.29 15.16
N ARG A 27 18.15 -7.15 14.06
CA ARG A 27 17.68 -5.86 13.51
C ARG A 27 16.21 -5.96 13.18
N GLU A 28 15.52 -4.84 13.19
CA GLU A 28 14.14 -4.77 12.73
C GLU A 28 14.02 -5.26 11.27
N SER A 29 12.94 -5.96 11.00
CA SER A 29 12.53 -6.36 9.66
C SER A 29 11.26 -5.60 9.31
N SER A 30 11.35 -4.77 8.29
CA SER A 30 10.23 -3.96 7.80
C SER A 30 9.94 -4.31 6.36
N VAL A 31 8.66 -4.49 6.05
CA VAL A 31 8.19 -4.77 4.68
C VAL A 31 7.09 -3.80 4.29
N THR A 32 7.03 -3.49 3.00
CA THR A 32 5.92 -2.73 2.42
C THR A 32 5.17 -3.63 1.46
N TYR A 33 3.87 -3.79 1.68
CA TYR A 33 3.00 -4.51 0.76
C TYR A 33 2.58 -3.60 -0.39
N ILE A 34 2.80 -4.06 -1.61
CA ILE A 34 2.41 -3.36 -2.82
C ILE A 34 1.46 -4.26 -3.60
N GLY A 35 0.17 -3.93 -3.58
CA GLY A 35 -0.83 -4.65 -4.34
C GLY A 35 -0.67 -4.39 -5.84
N SER A 36 -0.75 -5.47 -6.62
CA SER A 36 -0.83 -5.40 -8.08
C SER A 36 -2.11 -6.11 -8.52
N ALA A 37 -3.00 -5.38 -9.16
CA ALA A 37 -4.32 -5.86 -9.49
C ALA A 37 -4.69 -5.49 -10.94
N PRO A 38 -5.46 -6.33 -11.65
CA PRO A 38 -5.88 -6.03 -13.00
C PRO A 38 -6.84 -4.84 -13.07
N LEU A 39 -6.83 -4.13 -14.19
CA LEU A 39 -7.81 -3.10 -14.46
C LEU A 39 -9.19 -3.76 -14.69
N CYS A 40 -10.07 -3.62 -13.73
CA CYS A 40 -11.45 -4.10 -13.82
C CYS A 40 -12.38 -3.15 -13.03
N LYS A 41 -13.68 -3.29 -13.25
CA LYS A 41 -14.69 -2.42 -12.59
C LYS A 41 -14.53 -2.42 -11.06
N LYS A 42 -14.37 -3.58 -10.44
CA LYS A 42 -14.20 -3.69 -8.98
C LYS A 42 -13.04 -2.84 -8.49
N ASN A 43 -11.89 -2.93 -9.17
CA ASN A 43 -10.68 -2.23 -8.75
C ASN A 43 -10.75 -0.74 -9.06
N THR A 44 -11.44 -0.33 -10.12
CA THR A 44 -11.69 1.09 -10.39
C THR A 44 -12.65 1.73 -9.40
N ASP A 45 -13.68 1.00 -8.98
CA ASP A 45 -14.60 1.46 -7.93
C ASP A 45 -13.83 1.61 -6.59
N PHE A 46 -13.01 0.63 -6.23
CA PHE A 46 -12.16 0.69 -5.03
C PHE A 46 -11.17 1.86 -5.08
N LEU A 47 -10.60 2.15 -6.24
CA LEU A 47 -9.66 3.25 -6.42
C LEU A 47 -10.29 4.61 -6.03
N GLN A 48 -11.57 4.82 -6.27
CA GLN A 48 -12.25 6.05 -5.85
C GLN A 48 -12.30 6.16 -4.32
N LEU A 49 -12.63 5.07 -3.64
CA LEU A 49 -12.64 5.02 -2.18
C LEU A 49 -11.26 5.26 -1.58
N GLN A 50 -10.24 4.64 -2.18
CA GLN A 50 -8.84 4.83 -1.76
C GLN A 50 -8.37 6.28 -1.97
N LYS A 51 -8.74 6.89 -3.08
CA LYS A 51 -8.45 8.30 -3.39
C LYS A 51 -9.06 9.24 -2.34
N GLU A 52 -10.32 9.02 -1.99
CA GLU A 52 -10.99 9.79 -0.95
C GLU A 52 -10.33 9.59 0.43
N ALA A 53 -9.98 8.35 0.77
CA ALA A 53 -9.28 8.05 2.01
C ALA A 53 -7.93 8.78 2.08
N PHE A 54 -7.16 8.77 0.99
CA PHE A 54 -5.89 9.49 0.91
C PHE A 54 -6.06 10.99 1.12
N LEU A 55 -7.02 11.61 0.45
CA LEU A 55 -7.27 13.06 0.56
C LEU A 55 -7.72 13.46 1.97
N ASN A 56 -8.52 12.63 2.62
CA ASN A 56 -9.11 12.90 3.93
C ASN A 56 -8.29 12.36 5.11
N GLY A 57 -7.16 11.73 4.85
CA GLY A 57 -6.33 11.19 5.91
C GLY A 57 -6.89 9.99 6.62
N LYS A 58 -7.66 9.18 5.93
CA LYS A 58 -8.27 7.98 6.48
C LYS A 58 -7.48 6.74 6.11
N SER A 59 -7.66 5.68 6.88
CA SER A 59 -7.16 4.35 6.53
C SER A 59 -7.73 3.88 5.20
N SER A 60 -6.98 3.02 4.49
CA SER A 60 -7.50 2.35 3.29
C SER A 60 -8.82 1.63 3.62
N PRO A 61 -9.81 1.64 2.69
CA PRO A 61 -11.13 1.03 2.95
C PRO A 61 -11.11 -0.44 3.35
N ASP A 62 -10.06 -1.19 2.98
CA ASP A 62 -9.90 -2.61 3.31
C ASP A 62 -9.33 -2.87 4.71
N PHE A 63 -8.88 -1.84 5.40
CA PHE A 63 -8.29 -1.98 6.73
C PHE A 63 -9.21 -1.41 7.80
N ALA A 64 -9.22 -2.07 8.95
CA ALA A 64 -9.87 -1.51 10.13
C ALA A 64 -9.25 -0.15 10.46
N SER A 65 -10.10 0.87 10.56
CA SER A 65 -9.65 2.21 10.90
C SER A 65 -9.08 2.24 12.31
N MET A 66 -7.82 2.59 12.43
CA MET A 66 -7.15 2.83 13.71
C MET A 66 -7.00 4.32 14.00
N ASN A 67 -7.49 5.19 13.12
CA ASN A 67 -7.40 6.65 13.20
C ASN A 67 -5.96 7.16 13.40
N ARG A 68 -4.98 6.42 12.92
CA ARG A 68 -3.57 6.79 13.01
C ARG A 68 -3.19 7.77 11.91
N GLU A 69 -3.71 7.56 10.72
CA GLU A 69 -3.45 8.37 9.53
C GLU A 69 -3.90 9.81 9.73
N GLU A 70 -5.06 10.03 10.36
CA GLU A 70 -5.58 11.36 10.65
C GLU A 70 -4.69 12.15 11.62
N LYS A 71 -4.02 11.45 12.52
CA LYS A 71 -3.20 12.05 13.58
C LYS A 71 -1.74 12.25 13.17
N TYR A 72 -1.33 11.66 12.05
CA TYR A 72 0.06 11.74 11.62
C TYR A 72 0.34 13.05 10.89
N ILE A 73 1.13 13.90 11.51
CA ILE A 73 1.40 15.27 11.03
C ILE A 73 2.23 15.36 9.74
N ASN A 74 3.00 14.31 9.43
CA ASN A 74 3.89 14.26 8.26
C ASN A 74 3.31 13.37 7.14
N ARG A 75 1.99 13.34 6.98
CA ARG A 75 1.36 12.57 5.91
C ARG A 75 1.76 13.08 4.54
N ALA A 76 1.94 12.15 3.62
CA ALA A 76 2.09 12.46 2.22
C ALA A 76 0.84 13.19 1.68
N THR A 77 1.08 14.13 0.81
CA THR A 77 0.06 14.92 0.11
C THR A 77 0.19 14.72 -1.40
N LEU A 78 -0.70 15.30 -2.18
CA LEU A 78 -0.60 15.27 -3.65
C LEU A 78 0.72 15.82 -4.19
N LYS A 79 1.38 16.70 -3.45
CA LYS A 79 2.66 17.29 -3.85
C LYS A 79 3.81 16.30 -3.77
N ASP A 80 3.69 15.34 -2.88
CA ASP A 80 4.72 14.33 -2.63
C ASP A 80 4.62 13.16 -3.63
N LEU A 81 3.52 13.06 -4.37
CA LEU A 81 3.32 12.01 -5.37
C LEU A 81 4.05 12.34 -6.68
N SER A 82 4.83 11.39 -7.16
CA SER A 82 5.35 11.40 -8.52
C SER A 82 4.22 11.38 -9.56
N ILE A 83 4.53 11.63 -10.84
CA ILE A 83 3.56 11.48 -11.93
C ILE A 83 2.98 10.06 -11.95
N LEU A 84 3.83 9.04 -11.81
CA LEU A 84 3.40 7.65 -11.74
C LEU A 84 2.49 7.41 -10.52
N GLY A 85 2.87 7.89 -9.34
CA GLY A 85 2.05 7.80 -8.14
C GLY A 85 0.66 8.44 -8.31
N LYS A 86 0.59 9.60 -8.96
CA LYS A 86 -0.68 10.26 -9.28
C LYS A 86 -1.55 9.43 -10.22
N LYS A 87 -0.95 8.76 -11.21
CA LYS A 87 -1.65 7.83 -12.10
C LYS A 87 -2.18 6.62 -11.35
N GLN A 88 -1.34 5.98 -10.54
CA GLN A 88 -1.70 4.81 -9.74
C GLN A 88 -2.80 5.13 -8.71
N MET A 89 -2.79 6.33 -8.16
CA MET A 89 -3.83 6.79 -7.24
C MET A 89 -5.08 7.36 -7.94
N GLY A 90 -5.14 7.35 -9.25
CA GLY A 90 -6.29 7.81 -10.02
C GLY A 90 -6.49 9.34 -10.02
N PHE A 91 -5.48 10.13 -9.71
CA PHE A 91 -5.54 11.59 -9.76
C PHE A 91 -5.36 12.15 -11.17
N ILE A 92 -4.65 11.45 -12.02
CA ILE A 92 -4.47 11.78 -13.44
C ILE A 92 -4.62 10.51 -14.28
N PRO A 93 -5.08 10.62 -15.54
CA PRO A 93 -5.24 9.46 -16.43
C PRO A 93 -3.91 8.83 -16.82
N TRP A 94 -3.97 7.59 -17.32
CA TRP A 94 -2.81 6.83 -17.76
C TRP A 94 -2.28 7.22 -19.15
N ASN A 95 -3.09 7.77 -19.97
CA ASN A 95 -2.77 8.23 -21.34
C ASN A 95 -2.57 9.75 -21.42
#